data_05e93652c48dec87ed63cc3b14303070
#
_entry.id   05e93652c48dec87ed63cc3b14303070
#
_cell.length_a   1.000
_cell.length_b   1.000
_cell.length_c   1.000
_cell.angle_alpha   90.00
_cell.angle_beta   90.00
_cell.angle_gamma   90.00
#
_symmetry.space_group_name_H-M   'P 1'
#
loop_
_entity.id
_entity.type
_entity.pdbx_description
1 polymer ?
#
loop_
_entity_poly.entity_id
_entity_poly.type
_entity_poly.pdbx_seq_one_letter_code
_entity_poly.pdbx_strand_id
1 'polypeptide(L)'
;DTNRAGQIATGFSWKFYAVCDLDTAARFDGLSTVKISVPGKQNTPLSATVEEVNEDKDNGIAKIVLQCQTISAEVLGLGCETVQVDLKTYEGIRIDKAALHIVNGQRGVYVKYGNLQRFLKITTLYENDSYILVPEDGKLGSANEVRLYDEIIVQGTNLEDGKLL
;
A
#
# COMPACT_ATOMS: atom_id res chain seq x y z
N ASP A 1 -27.34 25.11 28.43
CA ASP A 1 -27.05 25.84 27.16
C ASP A 1 -25.59 26.28 27.15
N THR A 2 -24.74 25.48 26.54
CA THR A 2 -23.35 25.86 26.31
C THR A 2 -23.30 26.69 25.04
N ASN A 3 -23.22 28.00 25.18
CA ASN A 3 -22.91 28.92 24.08
C ASN A 3 -21.47 28.64 23.58
N ARG A 4 -21.33 27.71 22.64
CA ARG A 4 -20.11 27.56 21.87
C ARG A 4 -20.09 28.64 20.78
N ALA A 5 -19.29 29.67 20.98
CA ALA A 5 -19.17 30.78 20.03
C ALA A 5 -18.33 30.43 18.80
N GLY A 6 -17.56 29.31 18.85
CA GLY A 6 -16.71 28.85 17.76
C GLY A 6 -15.42 28.22 18.27
N GLN A 7 -14.63 27.71 17.34
CA GLN A 7 -13.31 27.14 17.59
C GLN A 7 -12.29 27.89 16.77
N ILE A 8 -11.24 28.39 17.41
CA ILE A 8 -10.15 29.12 16.75
C ILE A 8 -8.92 28.22 16.74
N ALA A 9 -8.40 27.93 15.55
CA ALA A 9 -7.12 27.25 15.41
C ALA A 9 -5.98 28.28 15.38
N THR A 10 -5.05 28.20 16.33
CA THR A 10 -3.95 29.15 16.49
C THR A 10 -2.61 28.67 15.90
N GLY A 11 -2.61 27.60 15.14
CA GLY A 11 -1.39 27.02 14.55
C GLY A 11 -1.64 26.41 13.19
N PHE A 12 -0.55 26.08 12.48
CA PHE A 12 -0.61 25.43 11.17
C PHE A 12 -0.45 23.88 11.26
N SER A 13 -0.33 23.34 12.47
CA SER A 13 -0.18 21.90 12.70
C SER A 13 -1.22 21.39 13.70
N TRP A 14 -1.57 20.14 13.55
CA TRP A 14 -2.45 19.42 14.46
C TRP A 14 -1.97 17.99 14.66
N LYS A 15 -2.38 17.37 15.75
CA LYS A 15 -1.99 16.01 16.08
C LYS A 15 -3.20 15.10 16.13
N PHE A 16 -3.03 13.91 15.59
CA PHE A 16 -3.99 12.81 15.71
C PHE A 16 -3.43 11.79 16.71
N TYR A 17 -4.24 11.43 17.68
CA TYR A 17 -3.92 10.44 18.71
C TYR A 17 -4.76 9.20 18.47
N ALA A 18 -4.12 8.06 18.27
CA ALA A 18 -4.77 6.77 18.14
C ALA A 18 -4.30 5.79 19.20
N VAL A 19 -5.19 4.88 19.60
CA VAL A 19 -4.84 3.71 20.40
C VAL A 19 -5.15 2.48 19.56
N CYS A 20 -4.18 1.56 19.46
CA CYS A 20 -4.30 0.32 18.70
C CYS A 20 -3.63 -0.84 19.44
N ASP A 21 -3.75 -2.05 18.92
CA ASP A 21 -3.01 -3.21 19.38
C ASP A 21 -1.52 -3.13 18.99
N LEU A 22 -0.67 -3.96 19.64
CA LEU A 22 0.77 -3.98 19.41
C LEU A 22 1.14 -4.43 17.99
N ASP A 23 0.36 -5.32 17.36
CA ASP A 23 0.61 -5.79 16.00
C ASP A 23 0.39 -4.67 14.99
N THR A 24 -0.62 -3.85 15.20
CA THR A 24 -0.85 -2.64 14.41
C THR A 24 0.25 -1.61 14.62
N ALA A 25 0.68 -1.40 15.87
CA ALA A 25 1.76 -0.47 16.19
C ALA A 25 3.10 -0.87 15.55
N ALA A 26 3.42 -2.16 15.52
CA ALA A 26 4.64 -2.69 14.90
C ALA A 26 4.73 -2.35 13.39
N ARG A 27 3.61 -2.12 12.72
CA ARG A 27 3.59 -1.70 11.31
C ARG A 27 4.10 -0.28 11.08
N PHE A 28 4.17 0.53 12.13
CA PHE A 28 4.73 1.89 12.08
C PHE A 28 6.25 1.92 12.27
N ASP A 29 6.85 0.78 12.63
CA ASP A 29 8.28 0.70 12.86
C ASP A 29 9.08 1.10 11.62
N GLY A 30 10.05 2.00 11.82
CA GLY A 30 10.88 2.55 10.76
C GLY A 30 10.17 3.55 9.82
N LEU A 31 8.88 3.85 10.03
CA LEU A 31 8.15 4.83 9.23
C LEU A 31 8.29 6.23 9.85
N SER A 32 8.77 7.20 9.07
CA SER A 32 8.80 8.61 9.46
C SER A 32 7.56 9.38 9.01
N THR A 33 6.92 8.93 7.92
CA THR A 33 5.73 9.57 7.35
C THR A 33 4.73 8.53 6.86
N VAL A 34 3.45 8.85 7.01
CA VAL A 34 2.32 8.04 6.54
C VAL A 34 1.30 8.94 5.85
N LYS A 35 0.40 8.36 5.07
CA LYS A 35 -0.77 9.07 4.56
C LYS A 35 -2.00 8.71 5.37
N ILE A 36 -2.78 9.71 5.75
CA ILE A 36 -4.03 9.51 6.48
C ILE A 36 -5.21 10.09 5.72
N SER A 37 -6.35 9.43 5.81
CA SER A 37 -7.63 9.90 5.27
C SER A 37 -8.75 9.65 6.26
N VAL A 38 -9.78 10.51 6.22
CA VAL A 38 -10.99 10.36 7.02
C VAL A 38 -12.13 9.97 6.09
N PRO A 39 -12.55 8.70 6.09
CA PRO A 39 -13.58 8.21 5.17
C PRO A 39 -14.86 9.03 5.24
N GLY A 40 -15.38 9.44 4.08
CA GLY A 40 -16.62 10.22 3.98
C GLY A 40 -16.51 11.70 4.33
N LYS A 41 -15.36 12.17 4.81
CA LYS A 41 -15.12 13.59 5.14
C LYS A 41 -14.00 14.23 4.35
N GLN A 42 -13.06 13.44 3.85
CA GLN A 42 -11.91 13.94 3.14
C GLN A 42 -11.57 13.05 1.95
N ASN A 43 -11.48 13.66 0.77
CA ASN A 43 -11.23 12.95 -0.48
C ASN A 43 -9.73 12.82 -0.81
N THR A 44 -8.88 13.66 -0.22
CA THR A 44 -7.44 13.67 -0.50
C THR A 44 -6.67 13.25 0.75
N PRO A 45 -5.85 12.19 0.68
CA PRO A 45 -5.02 11.78 1.81
C PRO A 45 -4.04 12.89 2.22
N LEU A 46 -3.92 13.11 3.54
CA LEU A 46 -2.96 14.03 4.12
C LEU A 46 -1.66 13.32 4.48
N SER A 47 -0.55 14.00 4.29
CA SER A 47 0.74 13.52 4.79
C SER A 47 0.87 13.83 6.28
N ALA A 48 1.18 12.81 7.07
CA ALA A 48 1.39 12.92 8.51
C ALA A 48 2.77 12.39 8.87
N THR A 49 3.45 13.08 9.78
CA THR A 49 4.69 12.60 10.39
C THR A 49 4.36 11.70 11.57
N VAL A 50 4.98 10.54 11.66
CA VAL A 50 4.92 9.67 12.83
C VAL A 50 5.81 10.29 13.89
N GLU A 51 5.19 10.91 14.90
CA GLU A 51 5.92 11.63 15.94
C GLU A 51 6.30 10.71 17.08
N GLU A 52 5.39 9.78 17.44
CA GLU A 52 5.56 8.93 18.59
C GLU A 52 4.78 7.62 18.43
N VAL A 53 5.40 6.51 18.81
CA VAL A 53 4.75 5.20 18.97
C VAL A 53 5.13 4.68 20.35
N ASN A 54 4.19 4.73 21.28
CA ASN A 54 4.38 4.32 22.68
C ASN A 54 3.65 3.00 22.94
N GLU A 55 4.42 1.94 23.14
CA GLU A 55 3.89 0.61 23.46
C GLU A 55 3.67 0.45 24.96
N ASP A 56 2.48 0.04 25.34
CA ASP A 56 2.13 -0.46 26.67
C ASP A 56 1.95 -1.98 26.59
N LYS A 57 3.06 -2.69 26.82
CA LYS A 57 3.13 -4.15 26.73
C LYS A 57 2.30 -4.87 27.79
N ASP A 58 2.12 -4.23 28.93
CA ASP A 58 1.36 -4.80 30.05
C ASP A 58 -0.15 -4.86 29.74
N ASN A 59 -0.64 -3.86 29.00
CA ASN A 59 -2.03 -3.79 28.56
C ASN A 59 -2.26 -4.26 27.12
N GLY A 60 -1.20 -4.62 26.38
CA GLY A 60 -1.29 -5.09 24.99
C GLY A 60 -1.72 -4.02 23.99
N ILE A 61 -1.53 -2.74 24.29
CA ILE A 61 -1.92 -1.61 23.46
C ILE A 61 -0.76 -0.68 23.17
N ALA A 62 -0.89 0.14 22.13
CA ALA A 62 0.04 1.21 21.82
C ALA A 62 -0.70 2.51 21.51
N LYS A 63 -0.07 3.63 21.88
CA LYS A 63 -0.50 4.98 21.52
C LYS A 63 0.37 5.49 20.38
N ILE A 64 -0.28 5.91 19.30
CA ILE A 64 0.37 6.50 18.12
C ILE A 64 0.02 7.98 18.07
N VAL A 65 1.03 8.82 17.82
CA VAL A 65 0.87 10.25 17.62
C VAL A 65 1.32 10.61 16.20
N LEU A 66 0.38 11.10 15.40
CA LEU A 66 0.62 11.55 14.05
C LEU A 66 0.48 13.08 13.98
N GLN A 67 1.47 13.76 13.41
CA GLN A 67 1.45 15.21 13.23
C GLN A 67 1.21 15.57 11.76
N CYS A 68 0.21 16.40 11.51
CA CYS A 68 -0.09 16.96 10.21
C CYS A 68 0.18 18.47 10.21
N GLN A 69 0.82 18.96 9.13
CA GLN A 69 1.10 20.39 8.96
C GLN A 69 0.11 21.10 8.04
N THR A 70 -0.87 20.36 7.51
CA THR A 70 -1.91 20.94 6.64
C THR A 70 -3.22 21.02 7.40
N ILE A 71 -3.78 22.20 7.49
CA ILE A 71 -5.09 22.46 8.08
C ILE A 71 -6.07 22.79 6.94
N SER A 72 -7.17 22.08 6.87
CA SER A 72 -8.30 22.40 5.98
C SER A 72 -9.58 22.61 6.81
N ALA A 73 -10.59 23.21 6.20
CA ALA A 73 -11.89 23.40 6.87
C ALA A 73 -12.51 22.07 7.33
N GLU A 74 -12.27 20.99 6.58
CA GLU A 74 -12.76 19.65 6.89
C GLU A 74 -12.08 19.10 8.16
N VAL A 75 -10.78 19.37 8.32
CA VAL A 75 -9.98 18.92 9.49
C VAL A 75 -10.42 19.67 10.76
N LEU A 76 -10.74 20.95 10.67
CA LEU A 76 -11.18 21.76 11.83
C LEU A 76 -12.48 21.26 12.45
N GLY A 77 -13.31 20.55 11.67
CA GLY A 77 -14.56 19.96 12.14
C GLY A 77 -14.41 18.54 12.71
N LEU A 78 -13.20 17.95 12.69
CA LEU A 78 -12.96 16.60 13.19
C LEU A 78 -12.93 16.61 14.72
N GLY A 79 -13.62 15.63 15.31
CA GLY A 79 -13.55 15.33 16.74
C GLY A 79 -12.89 13.96 16.94
N CYS A 80 -13.65 13.01 17.42
CA CYS A 80 -13.25 11.60 17.52
C CYS A 80 -13.75 10.89 16.25
N GLU A 81 -12.86 10.59 15.32
CA GLU A 81 -13.19 10.02 14.00
C GLU A 81 -12.37 8.77 13.74
N THR A 82 -12.91 7.89 12.88
CA THR A 82 -12.15 6.76 12.36
C THR A 82 -11.25 7.26 11.23
N VAL A 83 -9.96 6.99 11.33
CA VAL A 83 -8.95 7.37 10.34
C VAL A 83 -8.41 6.13 9.67
N GLN A 84 -8.31 6.18 8.35
CA GLN A 84 -7.56 5.21 7.58
C GLN A 84 -6.12 5.69 7.44
N VAL A 85 -5.16 4.82 7.76
CA VAL A 85 -3.73 5.12 7.64
C VAL A 85 -3.12 4.22 6.57
N ASP A 86 -2.56 4.84 5.53
CA ASP A 86 -1.80 4.16 4.49
C ASP A 86 -0.34 4.13 4.91
N LEU A 87 0.09 2.98 5.43
CA LEU A 87 1.44 2.78 5.97
C LEU A 87 2.50 2.66 4.90
N LYS A 88 2.14 2.05 3.76
CA LYS A 88 3.06 1.84 2.65
C LYS A 88 2.32 1.86 1.31
N THR A 89 2.82 2.64 0.37
CA THR A 89 2.33 2.65 -1.01
C THR A 89 3.34 1.94 -1.90
N TYR A 90 2.86 0.99 -2.68
CA TYR A 90 3.65 0.33 -3.71
C TYR A 90 3.13 0.75 -5.08
N GLU A 91 4.03 1.10 -5.96
CA GLU A 91 3.75 1.36 -7.37
C GLU A 91 4.34 0.24 -8.22
N GLY A 92 3.58 -0.24 -9.21
CA GLY A 92 4.03 -1.31 -10.09
C GLY A 92 2.91 -1.91 -10.91
N ILE A 93 3.25 -2.95 -11.67
CA ILE A 93 2.31 -3.69 -12.51
C ILE A 93 1.58 -4.72 -11.65
N ARG A 94 0.25 -4.66 -11.68
CA ARG A 94 -0.60 -5.63 -11.00
C ARG A 94 -0.85 -6.84 -11.89
N ILE A 95 -0.57 -8.02 -11.37
CA ILE A 95 -0.73 -9.31 -12.06
C ILE A 95 -1.65 -10.20 -11.23
N ASP A 96 -2.59 -10.87 -11.88
CA ASP A 96 -3.45 -11.87 -11.22
C ASP A 96 -2.58 -13.01 -10.67
N LYS A 97 -2.83 -13.41 -9.42
CA LYS A 97 -2.08 -14.48 -8.78
C LYS A 97 -2.22 -15.83 -9.48
N ALA A 98 -3.34 -16.05 -10.18
CA ALA A 98 -3.57 -17.26 -10.98
C ALA A 98 -2.59 -17.38 -12.17
N ALA A 99 -1.99 -16.28 -12.62
CA ALA A 99 -0.98 -16.27 -13.68
C ALA A 99 0.43 -16.61 -13.20
N LEU A 100 0.64 -16.77 -11.88
CA LEU A 100 1.95 -17.04 -11.30
C LEU A 100 2.37 -18.49 -11.52
N HIS A 101 3.55 -18.68 -12.10
CA HIS A 101 4.17 -19.97 -12.28
C HIS A 101 5.56 -20.02 -11.64
N ILE A 102 6.01 -21.21 -11.29
CA ILE A 102 7.37 -21.47 -10.80
C ILE A 102 8.04 -22.45 -11.76
N VAL A 103 9.06 -21.98 -12.47
CA VAL A 103 9.81 -22.80 -13.42
C VAL A 103 11.28 -22.81 -12.99
N ASN A 104 11.83 -23.99 -12.77
CA ASN A 104 13.20 -24.17 -12.28
C ASN A 104 13.55 -23.36 -11.02
N GLY A 105 12.57 -23.25 -10.09
CA GLY A 105 12.72 -22.48 -8.86
C GLY A 105 12.60 -20.97 -9.02
N GLN A 106 12.31 -20.46 -10.21
CA GLN A 106 12.11 -19.05 -10.48
C GLN A 106 10.62 -18.72 -10.63
N ARG A 107 10.18 -17.64 -9.98
CA ARG A 107 8.82 -17.12 -10.10
C ARG A 107 8.71 -16.32 -11.40
N GLY A 108 7.63 -16.51 -12.13
CA GLY A 108 7.40 -15.82 -13.38
C GLY A 108 5.97 -15.99 -13.87
N VAL A 109 5.70 -15.38 -15.02
CA VAL A 109 4.43 -15.47 -15.72
C VAL A 109 4.67 -15.84 -17.19
N TYR A 110 3.70 -16.50 -17.79
CA TYR A 110 3.72 -16.69 -19.25
C TYR A 110 3.01 -15.54 -19.92
N VAL A 111 3.63 -15.01 -20.95
CA VAL A 111 3.07 -13.95 -21.79
C VAL A 111 2.94 -14.43 -23.24
N LYS A 112 1.98 -13.86 -23.94
CA LYS A 112 1.85 -14.03 -25.38
C LYS A 112 2.79 -13.06 -26.08
N TYR A 113 3.73 -13.58 -26.84
CA TYR A 113 4.68 -12.81 -27.66
C TYR A 113 4.50 -13.20 -29.14
N GLY A 114 3.67 -12.46 -29.88
CA GLY A 114 3.23 -12.87 -31.19
C GLY A 114 2.40 -14.17 -31.13
N ASN A 115 2.87 -15.24 -31.76
CA ASN A 115 2.26 -16.58 -31.70
C ASN A 115 2.99 -17.55 -30.75
N LEU A 116 3.86 -17.04 -29.89
CA LEU A 116 4.64 -17.85 -28.96
C LEU A 116 4.28 -17.53 -27.52
N GLN A 117 4.38 -18.54 -26.65
CA GLN A 117 4.40 -18.38 -25.22
C GLN A 117 5.82 -18.06 -24.78
N ARG A 118 5.98 -17.11 -23.88
CA ARG A 118 7.28 -16.77 -23.31
C ARG A 118 7.18 -16.69 -21.80
N PHE A 119 8.11 -17.32 -21.09
CA PHE A 119 8.22 -17.22 -19.66
C PHE A 119 9.03 -15.98 -19.28
N LEU A 120 8.44 -15.05 -18.52
CA LEU A 120 9.08 -13.86 -18.00
C LEU A 120 9.25 -13.97 -16.50
N LYS A 121 10.46 -13.76 -16.01
CA LYS A 121 10.77 -13.74 -14.58
C LYS A 121 10.19 -12.50 -13.92
N ILE A 122 9.77 -12.65 -12.65
CA ILE A 122 9.26 -11.54 -11.87
C ILE A 122 9.92 -11.47 -10.50
N THR A 123 10.02 -10.23 -10.00
CA THR A 123 10.31 -9.91 -8.61
C THR A 123 9.05 -9.33 -7.98
N THR A 124 8.62 -9.86 -6.85
CA THR A 124 7.40 -9.42 -6.17
C THR A 124 7.71 -8.25 -5.22
N LEU A 125 7.01 -7.11 -5.39
CA LEU A 125 7.01 -5.99 -4.44
C LEU A 125 5.98 -6.21 -3.33
N TYR A 126 4.81 -6.73 -3.69
CA TYR A 126 3.71 -7.01 -2.78
C TYR A 126 2.90 -8.19 -3.32
N GLU A 127 2.30 -8.97 -2.42
CA GLU A 127 1.46 -10.12 -2.76
C GLU A 127 0.32 -10.25 -1.75
N ASN A 128 -0.87 -10.57 -2.24
CA ASN A 128 -2.01 -10.98 -1.43
C ASN A 128 -2.70 -12.22 -2.04
N ASP A 129 -3.90 -12.53 -1.59
CA ASP A 129 -4.64 -13.72 -2.07
C ASP A 129 -5.11 -13.62 -3.52
N SER A 130 -5.25 -12.40 -4.07
CA SER A 130 -5.83 -12.15 -5.38
C SER A 130 -4.81 -11.75 -6.43
N TYR A 131 -3.76 -11.01 -6.06
CA TYR A 131 -2.79 -10.48 -7.01
C TYR A 131 -1.38 -10.35 -6.44
N ILE A 132 -0.42 -10.21 -7.33
CA ILE A 132 0.96 -9.82 -7.07
C ILE A 132 1.23 -8.46 -7.72
N LEU A 133 2.10 -7.66 -7.11
CA LEU A 133 2.59 -6.40 -7.64
C LEU A 133 4.08 -6.56 -7.95
N VAL A 134 4.47 -6.21 -9.16
CA VAL A 134 5.87 -6.28 -9.63
C VAL A 134 6.35 -4.89 -10.05
N PRO A 135 7.67 -4.59 -9.97
CA PRO A 135 8.20 -3.31 -10.41
C PRO A 135 7.99 -3.10 -11.92
N GLU A 136 7.92 -1.85 -12.35
CA GLU A 136 7.65 -1.45 -13.74
C GLU A 136 8.92 -1.41 -14.64
N ASP A 137 10.06 -1.85 -14.16
CA ASP A 137 11.32 -1.70 -14.89
C ASP A 137 11.55 -2.68 -16.04
N GLY A 138 10.81 -3.76 -16.13
CA GLY A 138 10.67 -4.69 -17.26
C GLY A 138 11.79 -4.75 -18.32
N LYS A 139 13.06 -4.62 -17.92
CA LYS A 139 14.18 -4.80 -18.83
C LYS A 139 14.48 -6.29 -18.96
N LEU A 140 14.58 -6.77 -20.20
CA LEU A 140 14.94 -8.16 -20.47
C LEU A 140 16.28 -8.50 -19.80
N GLY A 141 16.32 -9.61 -19.06
CA GLY A 141 17.49 -10.02 -18.27
C GLY A 141 17.58 -9.36 -16.88
N SER A 142 16.65 -8.46 -16.53
CA SER A 142 16.52 -7.95 -15.16
C SER A 142 15.85 -8.97 -14.24
N ALA A 143 15.82 -8.70 -12.93
CA ALA A 143 15.10 -9.51 -11.97
C ALA A 143 13.57 -9.51 -12.20
N ASN A 144 13.05 -8.47 -12.89
CA ASN A 144 11.68 -8.38 -13.37
C ASN A 144 11.67 -8.08 -14.87
N GLU A 145 11.12 -9.00 -15.65
CA GLU A 145 11.11 -8.91 -17.12
C GLU A 145 9.76 -8.48 -17.70
N VAL A 146 8.70 -8.42 -16.87
CA VAL A 146 7.34 -8.02 -17.28
C VAL A 146 7.28 -6.51 -17.48
N ARG A 147 6.64 -6.10 -18.57
CA ARG A 147 6.40 -4.70 -18.94
C ARG A 147 4.93 -4.36 -18.95
N LEU A 148 4.66 -3.07 -18.88
CA LEU A 148 3.30 -2.56 -19.08
C LEU A 148 2.79 -2.97 -20.48
N TYR A 149 1.55 -3.44 -20.55
CA TYR A 149 0.87 -3.96 -21.75
C TYR A 149 1.32 -5.34 -22.24
N ASP A 150 2.16 -6.08 -21.52
CA ASP A 150 2.38 -7.49 -21.83
C ASP A 150 1.07 -8.28 -21.67
N GLU A 151 0.74 -9.12 -22.66
CA GLU A 151 -0.44 -9.99 -22.64
C GLU A 151 -0.16 -11.22 -21.77
N ILE A 152 -0.51 -11.17 -20.48
CA ILE A 152 -0.26 -12.24 -19.52
C ILE A 152 -1.29 -13.36 -19.70
N ILE A 153 -0.83 -14.60 -19.79
CA ILE A 153 -1.66 -15.79 -19.87
C ILE A 153 -2.08 -16.20 -18.45
N VAL A 154 -3.33 -15.95 -18.08
CA VAL A 154 -3.86 -16.29 -16.75
C VAL A 154 -4.27 -17.75 -16.65
N GLN A 155 -4.78 -18.33 -17.74
CA GLN A 155 -5.21 -19.74 -17.80
C GLN A 155 -4.70 -20.38 -19.09
N GLY A 156 -4.09 -21.56 -18.95
CA GLY A 156 -3.61 -22.34 -20.08
C GLY A 156 -3.17 -23.74 -19.63
N THR A 157 -3.32 -24.73 -20.53
CA THR A 157 -2.80 -26.07 -20.32
C THR A 157 -1.46 -26.24 -21.02
N ASN A 158 -0.49 -26.87 -20.37
CA ASN A 158 0.84 -27.14 -20.91
C ASN A 158 1.57 -25.87 -21.40
N LEU A 159 1.64 -24.86 -20.50
CA LEU A 159 2.42 -23.66 -20.77
C LEU A 159 3.91 -23.99 -20.73
N GLU A 160 4.60 -23.68 -21.82
CA GLU A 160 6.04 -23.91 -22.00
C GLU A 160 6.66 -22.73 -22.75
N ASP A 161 7.88 -22.35 -22.36
CA ASP A 161 8.62 -21.28 -23.02
C ASP A 161 8.96 -21.66 -24.48
N GLY A 162 8.67 -20.75 -25.41
CA GLY A 162 8.90 -20.96 -26.85
C GLY A 162 7.83 -21.79 -27.57
N LYS A 163 6.79 -22.25 -26.88
CA LYS A 163 5.70 -23.01 -27.50
C LYS A 163 4.74 -22.10 -28.29
N LEU A 164 4.26 -22.61 -29.42
CA LEU A 164 3.20 -21.96 -30.20
C LEU A 164 1.88 -21.95 -29.42
N LEU A 165 1.17 -20.84 -29.52
CA LEU A 165 -0.18 -20.64 -28.99
C LEU A 165 -1.22 -21.36 -29.84
#